data_0dbe586491d6395634225b8841d5f8b8
#
_entry.id   0dbe586491d6395634225b8841d5f8b8
#
_cell.length_a   1.000
_cell.length_b   1.000
_cell.length_c   1.000
_cell.angle_alpha   90.00
_cell.angle_beta   90.00
_cell.angle_gamma   90.00
#
_symmetry.space_group_name_H-M   'P 1'
#
loop_
_entity.id
_entity.type
_entity.pdbx_description
1 polymer ?
#
loop_
_entity_poly.entity_id
_entity_poly.type
_entity_poly.pdbx_seq_one_letter_code
_entity_poly.pdbx_strand_id
1 'polypeptide(L)'
;MSELIEFIKEDVLLFDIIFVLIILYNIIKCFSDGFSLSFLSSLKWIVSIVATIIFVPKLQPWVSNYIESDFIHDVGVGIFVFIIALFFSVVLGKAIGRTVTWTGVGSVDKSFGIIFGFFKGYIVTICFFSMLNWFYPYEKWGISTTDAFSFNVVKKGNDILINEFPNYKEIIETKEKIEKI
;
A
#
# COMPACT_ATOMS: atom_id res chain seq x y z
N MET A 1 -3.39 28.50 24.04
CA MET A 1 -3.05 28.26 22.60
C MET A 1 -1.56 28.10 22.39
N SER A 2 -0.69 28.85 23.11
CA SER A 2 0.77 28.68 23.10
C SER A 2 1.23 27.31 23.65
N GLU A 3 0.65 26.85 24.76
CA GLU A 3 0.98 25.55 25.38
C GLU A 3 0.63 24.35 24.49
N LEU A 4 -0.48 24.43 23.73
CA LEU A 4 -0.85 23.41 22.74
C LEU A 4 0.13 23.40 21.55
N ILE A 5 0.61 24.55 21.16
CA ILE A 5 1.59 24.69 20.07
C ILE A 5 2.98 24.22 20.53
N GLU A 6 3.37 24.45 21.79
CA GLU A 6 4.59 23.91 22.36
C GLU A 6 4.55 22.40 22.54
N PHE A 7 3.43 21.85 23.06
CA PHE A 7 3.21 20.39 23.14
C PHE A 7 3.27 19.70 21.78
N ILE A 8 2.68 20.32 20.73
CA ILE A 8 2.76 19.79 19.35
C ILE A 8 4.19 19.89 18.79
N LYS A 9 5.00 20.85 19.24
CA LYS A 9 6.37 21.02 18.76
C LYS A 9 7.38 20.08 19.44
N GLU A 10 7.16 19.72 20.70
CA GLU A 10 8.10 18.91 21.46
C GLU A 10 7.84 17.41 21.39
N ASP A 11 6.56 16.99 21.37
CA ASP A 11 6.19 15.57 21.49
C ASP A 11 5.58 14.95 20.20
N VAL A 12 5.10 15.77 19.26
CA VAL A 12 4.47 15.25 18.02
C VAL A 12 5.44 15.37 16.86
N LEU A 13 6.03 14.25 16.50
CA LEU A 13 6.96 14.15 15.39
C LEU A 13 6.23 14.20 14.03
N LEU A 14 6.88 14.74 13.04
CA LEU A 14 6.34 14.87 11.67
C LEU A 14 5.80 13.52 11.14
N PHE A 15 6.44 12.41 11.54
CA PHE A 15 6.00 11.07 11.19
C PHE A 15 4.62 10.73 11.74
N ASP A 16 4.35 11.06 13.01
CA ASP A 16 3.04 10.83 13.65
C ASP A 16 1.94 11.64 12.98
N ILE A 17 2.24 12.90 12.59
CA ILE A 17 1.28 13.75 11.88
C ILE A 17 0.90 13.12 10.53
N ILE A 18 1.89 12.68 9.75
CA ILE A 18 1.64 12.04 8.46
C ILE A 18 0.83 10.75 8.65
N PHE A 19 1.20 9.94 9.64
CA PHE A 19 0.49 8.71 9.97
C PHE A 19 -0.99 8.96 10.28
N VAL A 20 -1.26 9.90 11.19
CA VAL A 20 -2.61 10.29 11.57
C VAL A 20 -3.40 10.83 10.38
N LEU A 21 -2.80 11.68 9.55
CA LEU A 21 -3.45 12.23 8.36
C LEU A 21 -3.84 11.14 7.36
N ILE A 22 -2.97 10.16 7.11
CA ILE A 22 -3.27 9.03 6.21
C ILE A 22 -4.42 8.19 6.78
N ILE A 23 -4.40 7.89 8.08
CA ILE A 23 -5.47 7.12 8.72
C ILE A 23 -6.79 7.88 8.68
N LEU A 24 -6.81 9.15 9.09
CA LEU A 24 -8.02 9.98 9.08
C LEU A 24 -8.61 10.11 7.68
N TYR A 25 -7.78 10.36 6.68
CA TYR A 25 -8.22 10.41 5.29
C TYR A 25 -8.92 9.10 4.87
N ASN A 26 -8.33 7.94 5.18
CA ASN A 26 -8.92 6.65 4.84
C ASN A 26 -10.20 6.38 5.62
N ILE A 27 -10.26 6.75 6.92
CA ILE A 27 -11.48 6.62 7.74
C ILE A 27 -12.60 7.46 7.14
N ILE A 28 -12.37 8.76 6.87
CA ILE A 28 -13.38 9.67 6.31
C ILE A 28 -13.88 9.15 4.97
N LYS A 29 -12.96 8.72 4.11
CA LYS A 29 -13.31 8.19 2.80
C LYS A 29 -14.14 6.91 2.90
N CYS A 30 -13.70 5.94 3.73
CA CYS A 30 -14.43 4.68 3.90
C CYS A 30 -15.75 4.85 4.65
N PHE A 31 -15.87 5.86 5.53
CA PHE A 31 -17.15 6.24 6.14
C PHE A 31 -18.11 6.84 5.10
N SER A 32 -17.61 7.70 4.21
CA SER A 32 -18.42 8.31 3.15
C SER A 32 -18.91 7.28 2.14
N ASP A 33 -18.02 6.41 1.67
CA ASP A 33 -18.33 5.40 0.66
C ASP A 33 -19.08 4.19 1.24
N GLY A 34 -18.95 3.92 2.54
CA GLY A 34 -19.36 2.70 3.22
C GLY A 34 -18.31 1.59 3.10
N PHE A 35 -18.44 0.57 3.96
CA PHE A 35 -17.55 -0.59 3.99
C PHE A 35 -17.57 -1.35 2.66
N SER A 36 -18.77 -1.66 2.16
CA SER A 36 -18.95 -2.49 0.97
C SER A 36 -18.24 -1.93 -0.26
N LEU A 37 -18.42 -0.64 -0.54
CA LEU A 37 -17.77 0.03 -1.67
C LEU A 37 -16.27 0.20 -1.45
N SER A 38 -15.87 0.51 -0.23
CA SER A 38 -14.46 0.66 0.13
C SER A 38 -13.70 -0.65 0.05
N PHE A 39 -14.32 -1.75 0.48
CA PHE A 39 -13.76 -3.10 0.37
C PHE A 39 -13.61 -3.52 -1.09
N LEU A 40 -14.67 -3.39 -1.90
CA LEU A 40 -14.61 -3.67 -3.34
C LEU A 40 -13.55 -2.81 -4.04
N SER A 41 -13.40 -1.55 -3.61
CA SER A 41 -12.37 -0.66 -4.15
C SER A 41 -10.96 -1.13 -3.82
N SER A 42 -10.73 -1.70 -2.63
CA SER A 42 -9.44 -2.26 -2.23
C SER A 42 -9.18 -3.61 -2.91
N LEU A 43 -10.21 -4.43 -3.04
CA LEU A 43 -10.13 -5.74 -3.69
C LEU A 43 -9.64 -5.66 -5.14
N LYS A 44 -9.97 -4.58 -5.85
CA LYS A 44 -9.47 -4.37 -7.23
C LYS A 44 -7.94 -4.41 -7.32
N TRP A 45 -7.25 -3.81 -6.36
CA TRP A 45 -5.79 -3.82 -6.31
C TRP A 45 -5.24 -5.22 -6.04
N ILE A 46 -5.83 -5.92 -5.07
CA ILE A 46 -5.43 -7.29 -4.71
C ILE A 46 -5.63 -8.23 -5.90
N VAL A 47 -6.81 -8.17 -6.53
CA VAL A 47 -7.11 -9.00 -7.71
C VAL A 47 -6.14 -8.69 -8.85
N SER A 48 -5.79 -7.43 -9.08
CA SER A 48 -4.86 -7.03 -10.13
C SER A 48 -3.44 -7.54 -9.87
N ILE A 49 -2.98 -7.49 -8.62
CA ILE A 49 -1.67 -8.03 -8.23
C ILE A 49 -1.65 -9.55 -8.41
N VAL A 50 -2.66 -10.25 -7.89
CA VAL A 50 -2.76 -11.71 -8.03
C VAL A 50 -2.83 -12.13 -9.50
N ALA A 51 -3.63 -11.43 -10.30
CA ALA A 51 -3.69 -11.68 -11.74
C ALA A 51 -2.31 -11.48 -12.39
N THR A 52 -1.58 -10.41 -12.03
CA THR A 52 -0.24 -10.17 -12.55
C THR A 52 0.71 -11.32 -12.22
N ILE A 53 0.74 -11.76 -10.96
CA ILE A 53 1.60 -12.88 -10.52
C ILE A 53 1.28 -14.16 -11.31
N ILE A 54 0.01 -14.42 -11.63
CA ILE A 54 -0.40 -15.63 -12.36
C ILE A 54 -0.12 -15.52 -13.87
N PHE A 55 -0.36 -14.34 -14.46
CA PHE A 55 -0.30 -14.19 -15.92
C PHE A 55 1.09 -13.85 -16.43
N VAL A 56 1.93 -13.13 -15.68
CA VAL A 56 3.28 -12.76 -16.11
C VAL A 56 4.11 -13.98 -16.49
N PRO A 57 4.24 -15.04 -15.66
CA PRO A 57 5.03 -16.22 -16.04
C PRO A 57 4.50 -16.96 -17.28
N LYS A 58 3.20 -16.83 -17.58
CA LYS A 58 2.59 -17.46 -18.76
C LYS A 58 2.84 -16.66 -20.04
N LEU A 59 2.98 -15.35 -19.92
CA LEU A 59 3.20 -14.45 -21.06
C LEU A 59 4.69 -14.25 -21.37
N GLN A 60 5.56 -14.38 -20.38
CA GLN A 60 7.01 -14.26 -20.56
C GLN A 60 7.57 -15.07 -21.73
N PRO A 61 7.26 -16.37 -21.91
CA PRO A 61 7.81 -17.15 -23.02
C PRO A 61 7.41 -16.65 -24.41
N TRP A 62 6.27 -15.95 -24.51
CA TRP A 62 5.79 -15.40 -25.77
C TRP A 62 6.48 -14.08 -26.12
N VAL A 63 6.81 -13.30 -25.10
CA VAL A 63 7.41 -11.97 -25.25
C VAL A 63 8.94 -12.04 -25.40
N SER A 64 9.57 -13.04 -24.76
CA SER A 64 11.03 -13.27 -24.83
C SER A 64 11.57 -13.41 -26.25
N ASN A 65 10.75 -13.87 -27.18
CA ASN A 65 11.13 -13.99 -28.59
C ASN A 65 11.20 -12.64 -29.34
N TYR A 66 10.66 -11.56 -28.76
CA TYR A 66 10.56 -10.25 -29.41
C TYR A 66 11.34 -9.14 -28.72
N ILE A 67 11.77 -9.34 -27.48
CA ILE A 67 12.45 -8.33 -26.67
C ILE A 67 13.75 -8.91 -26.12
N GLU A 68 14.88 -8.37 -26.56
CA GLU A 68 16.22 -8.81 -26.17
C GLU A 68 16.65 -8.30 -24.77
N SER A 69 16.00 -7.26 -24.23
CA SER A 69 16.37 -6.67 -22.95
C SER A 69 15.63 -7.37 -21.80
N ASP A 70 16.36 -8.06 -20.94
CA ASP A 70 15.83 -8.76 -19.76
C ASP A 70 15.03 -7.82 -18.84
N PHE A 71 15.50 -6.60 -18.65
CA PHE A 71 14.79 -5.61 -17.80
C PHE A 71 13.45 -5.21 -18.39
N ILE A 72 13.39 -4.93 -19.70
CA ILE A 72 12.12 -4.55 -20.35
C ILE A 72 11.19 -5.75 -20.42
N HIS A 73 11.73 -6.93 -20.61
CA HIS A 73 10.97 -8.18 -20.65
C HIS A 73 10.31 -8.45 -19.29
N ASP A 74 11.03 -8.40 -18.18
CA ASP A 74 10.50 -8.74 -16.86
C ASP A 74 9.62 -7.64 -16.28
N VAL A 75 10.12 -6.40 -16.27
CA VAL A 75 9.41 -5.26 -15.68
C VAL A 75 8.31 -4.75 -16.60
N GLY A 76 8.58 -4.65 -17.91
CA GLY A 76 7.62 -4.15 -18.88
C GLY A 76 6.38 -5.04 -19.01
N VAL A 77 6.57 -6.37 -19.10
CA VAL A 77 5.45 -7.33 -19.12
C VAL A 77 4.66 -7.27 -17.81
N GLY A 78 5.35 -7.18 -16.67
CA GLY A 78 4.70 -7.05 -15.36
C GLY A 78 3.80 -5.82 -15.28
N ILE A 79 4.31 -4.65 -15.65
CA ILE A 79 3.55 -3.39 -15.65
C ILE A 79 2.38 -3.47 -16.63
N PHE A 80 2.58 -3.98 -17.83
CA PHE A 80 1.54 -4.08 -18.85
C PHE A 80 0.38 -4.99 -18.38
N VAL A 81 0.68 -6.17 -17.87
CA VAL A 81 -0.31 -7.12 -17.34
C VAL A 81 -1.04 -6.51 -16.15
N PHE A 82 -0.32 -5.81 -15.26
CA PHE A 82 -0.91 -5.15 -14.11
C PHE A 82 -1.93 -4.07 -14.53
N ILE A 83 -1.58 -3.22 -15.50
CA ILE A 83 -2.47 -2.17 -16.00
C ILE A 83 -3.74 -2.77 -16.61
N ILE A 84 -3.60 -3.83 -17.41
CA ILE A 84 -4.75 -4.52 -18.01
C ILE A 84 -5.62 -5.16 -16.92
N ALA A 85 -5.01 -5.88 -15.97
CA ALA A 85 -5.73 -6.51 -14.86
C ALA A 85 -6.46 -5.46 -14.00
N LEU A 86 -5.81 -4.31 -13.75
CA LEU A 86 -6.41 -3.20 -13.02
C LEU A 86 -7.60 -2.60 -13.77
N PHE A 87 -7.48 -2.41 -15.08
CA PHE A 87 -8.57 -1.93 -15.91
C PHE A 87 -9.81 -2.85 -15.82
N PHE A 88 -9.61 -4.15 -16.03
CA PHE A 88 -10.70 -5.14 -15.89
C PHE A 88 -11.29 -5.15 -14.48
N SER A 89 -10.46 -5.12 -13.44
CA SER A 89 -10.91 -5.08 -12.04
C SER A 89 -11.72 -3.82 -11.71
N VAL A 90 -11.36 -2.67 -12.29
CA VAL A 90 -12.13 -1.42 -12.16
C VAL A 90 -13.49 -1.52 -12.85
N VAL A 91 -13.54 -2.08 -14.07
CA VAL A 91 -14.80 -2.24 -14.81
C VAL A 91 -15.74 -3.20 -14.06
N LEU A 92 -15.23 -4.35 -13.62
CA LEU A 92 -15.99 -5.32 -12.83
C LEU A 92 -16.45 -4.71 -11.50
N GLY A 93 -15.57 -4.01 -10.78
CA GLY A 93 -15.92 -3.35 -9.53
C GLY A 93 -16.99 -2.28 -9.68
N LYS A 94 -17.04 -1.54 -10.79
CA LYS A 94 -18.12 -0.58 -11.08
C LYS A 94 -19.45 -1.28 -11.35
N ALA A 95 -19.43 -2.42 -12.06
CA ALA A 95 -20.63 -3.21 -12.32
C ALA A 95 -21.23 -3.75 -11.02
N ILE A 96 -20.40 -4.34 -10.15
CA ILE A 96 -20.81 -4.87 -8.85
C ILE A 96 -21.24 -3.74 -7.90
N GLY A 97 -20.50 -2.63 -7.86
CA GLY A 97 -20.78 -1.49 -6.97
C GLY A 97 -22.15 -0.86 -7.23
N ARG A 98 -22.62 -0.82 -8.46
CA ARG A 98 -23.99 -0.37 -8.79
C ARG A 98 -25.07 -1.22 -8.15
N THR A 99 -24.83 -2.51 -8.00
CA THR A 99 -25.78 -3.45 -7.37
C THR A 99 -25.78 -3.30 -5.84
N VAL A 100 -24.61 -3.08 -5.24
CA VAL A 100 -24.46 -2.96 -3.79
C VAL A 100 -25.10 -1.67 -3.22
N THR A 101 -25.06 -0.57 -3.96
CA THR A 101 -25.71 0.69 -3.52
C THR A 101 -27.24 0.58 -3.43
N TRP A 102 -27.82 -0.43 -4.03
CA TRP A 102 -29.29 -0.65 -4.04
C TRP A 102 -29.82 -1.34 -2.78
N THR A 103 -28.96 -1.93 -1.96
CA THR A 103 -29.40 -2.80 -0.85
C THR A 103 -29.63 -2.09 0.50
N GLY A 104 -29.57 -0.77 0.58
CA GLY A 104 -30.13 0.01 1.70
C GLY A 104 -29.48 -0.15 3.09
N VAL A 105 -28.27 -0.70 3.19
CA VAL A 105 -27.57 -0.97 4.47
C VAL A 105 -26.82 0.28 4.99
N GLY A 106 -27.39 1.48 4.78
CA GLY A 106 -26.68 2.76 4.87
C GLY A 106 -25.89 3.06 6.16
N SER A 107 -26.50 2.94 7.34
CA SER A 107 -25.83 3.36 8.60
C SER A 107 -24.85 2.33 9.13
N VAL A 108 -25.21 1.05 9.07
CA VAL A 108 -24.36 -0.06 9.53
C VAL A 108 -23.13 -0.18 8.65
N ASP A 109 -23.30 -0.11 7.33
CA ASP A 109 -22.22 -0.17 6.35
C ASP A 109 -21.21 0.98 6.55
N LYS A 110 -21.69 2.18 6.83
CA LYS A 110 -20.84 3.33 7.17
C LYS A 110 -20.04 3.13 8.45
N SER A 111 -20.65 2.55 9.49
CA SER A 111 -19.97 2.25 10.75
C SER A 111 -18.85 1.23 10.56
N PHE A 112 -19.09 0.17 9.81
CA PHE A 112 -18.04 -0.77 9.42
C PHE A 112 -16.99 -0.12 8.51
N GLY A 113 -17.37 0.89 7.73
CA GLY A 113 -16.46 1.71 6.94
C GLY A 113 -15.39 2.40 7.78
N ILE A 114 -15.71 2.86 9.00
CA ILE A 114 -14.72 3.46 9.91
C ILE A 114 -13.64 2.45 10.29
N ILE A 115 -14.07 1.26 10.73
CA ILE A 115 -13.16 0.19 11.15
C ILE A 115 -12.26 -0.23 9.98
N PHE A 116 -12.87 -0.45 8.83
CA PHE A 116 -12.14 -0.81 7.62
C PHE A 116 -11.19 0.29 7.17
N GLY A 117 -11.61 1.56 7.25
CA GLY A 117 -10.78 2.73 6.93
C GLY A 117 -9.53 2.82 7.79
N PHE A 118 -9.65 2.50 9.09
CA PHE A 118 -8.50 2.43 10.00
C PHE A 118 -7.49 1.37 9.56
N PHE A 119 -7.94 0.12 9.34
CA PHE A 119 -7.06 -0.96 8.89
C PHE A 119 -6.44 -0.69 7.52
N LYS A 120 -7.24 -0.17 6.59
CA LYS A 120 -6.78 0.22 5.27
C LYS A 120 -5.73 1.33 5.35
N GLY A 121 -5.96 2.36 6.17
CA GLY A 121 -5.01 3.44 6.38
C GLY A 121 -3.69 2.94 6.97
N TYR A 122 -3.75 2.01 7.91
CA TYR A 122 -2.58 1.38 8.50
C TYR A 122 -1.76 0.60 7.44
N ILE A 123 -2.42 -0.24 6.64
CA ILE A 123 -1.75 -0.99 5.56
C ILE A 123 -1.13 -0.03 4.52
N VAL A 124 -1.85 1.02 4.13
CA VAL A 124 -1.34 2.03 3.20
C VAL A 124 -0.10 2.71 3.77
N THR A 125 -0.09 3.03 5.07
CA THR A 125 1.09 3.62 5.72
C THR A 125 2.27 2.68 5.72
N ILE A 126 2.07 1.39 6.02
CA ILE A 126 3.15 0.39 5.97
C ILE A 126 3.72 0.29 4.56
N CYS A 127 2.87 0.16 3.54
CA CYS A 127 3.32 0.07 2.16
C CYS A 127 4.10 1.33 1.73
N PHE A 128 3.62 2.52 2.12
CA PHE A 128 4.29 3.77 1.83
C PHE A 128 5.63 3.89 2.54
N PHE A 129 5.68 3.51 3.83
CA PHE A 129 6.92 3.45 4.60
C PHE A 129 7.91 2.46 3.99
N SER A 130 7.46 1.24 3.65
CA SER A 130 8.30 0.21 3.02
C SER A 130 8.90 0.71 1.71
N MET A 131 8.09 1.36 0.88
CA MET A 131 8.52 1.93 -0.38
C MET A 131 9.56 3.03 -0.19
N LEU A 132 9.33 3.97 0.73
CA LEU A 132 10.30 5.02 1.03
C LEU A 132 11.59 4.45 1.59
N ASN A 133 11.49 3.50 2.53
CA ASN A 133 12.66 2.86 3.15
C ASN A 133 13.49 2.07 2.14
N TRP A 134 12.85 1.52 1.10
CA TRP A 134 13.55 0.86 -0.01
C TRP A 134 14.43 1.83 -0.80
N PHE A 135 13.92 3.02 -1.14
CA PHE A 135 14.68 4.01 -1.90
C PHE A 135 15.66 4.79 -1.04
N TYR A 136 15.28 5.12 0.19
CA TYR A 136 16.07 5.92 1.11
C TYR A 136 15.87 5.40 2.54
N PRO A 137 16.86 4.67 3.10
CA PRO A 137 16.77 4.07 4.43
C PRO A 137 16.41 5.10 5.50
N TYR A 138 15.51 4.72 6.40
CA TYR A 138 14.97 5.63 7.43
C TYR A 138 16.05 6.16 8.38
N GLU A 139 17.18 5.46 8.55
CA GLU A 139 18.34 5.91 9.33
C GLU A 139 18.98 7.18 8.76
N LYS A 140 18.80 7.45 7.46
CA LYS A 140 19.31 8.62 6.75
C LYS A 140 18.30 9.77 6.72
N TRP A 141 17.08 9.56 7.23
CA TRP A 141 16.08 10.61 7.30
C TRP A 141 16.51 11.62 8.38
N GLY A 142 16.75 12.85 8.03
CA GLY A 142 17.19 13.91 8.97
C GLY A 142 16.13 14.33 10.00
N ILE A 143 15.17 13.44 10.31
CA ILE A 143 14.04 13.64 11.20
C ILE A 143 14.15 12.59 12.29
N SER A 144 13.86 12.94 13.56
CA SER A 144 13.77 11.97 14.68
C SER A 144 12.56 11.04 14.50
N THR A 145 12.66 10.11 13.53
CA THR A 145 11.57 9.16 13.25
C THR A 145 11.46 8.07 14.30
N THR A 146 12.59 7.68 14.91
CA THR A 146 12.66 6.57 15.87
C THR A 146 11.91 6.84 17.17
N ASP A 147 11.75 8.12 17.55
CA ASP A 147 11.08 8.55 18.78
C ASP A 147 9.56 8.70 18.58
N ALA A 148 9.09 8.65 17.33
CA ALA A 148 7.67 8.73 17.01
C ALA A 148 6.92 7.49 17.51
N PHE A 149 5.76 7.70 18.15
CA PHE A 149 4.92 6.62 18.68
C PHE A 149 4.45 5.68 17.56
N SER A 150 4.01 6.22 16.45
CA SER A 150 3.53 5.46 15.29
C SER A 150 4.65 4.73 14.55
N PHE A 151 5.90 5.19 14.65
CA PHE A 151 7.03 4.57 13.98
C PHE A 151 7.20 3.10 14.38
N ASN A 152 7.17 2.80 15.68
CA ASN A 152 7.32 1.43 16.18
C ASN A 152 6.20 0.51 15.68
N VAL A 153 4.97 1.03 15.56
CA VAL A 153 3.81 0.29 15.07
C VAL A 153 3.94 0.01 13.57
N VAL A 154 4.36 1.01 12.80
CA VAL A 154 4.57 0.90 11.36
C VAL A 154 5.78 0.01 11.05
N LYS A 155 6.88 0.15 11.78
CA LYS A 155 8.08 -0.69 11.64
C LYS A 155 7.76 -2.16 11.90
N LYS A 156 7.04 -2.50 12.97
CA LYS A 156 6.61 -3.88 13.21
C LYS A 156 5.78 -4.44 12.06
N GLY A 157 4.85 -3.65 11.52
CA GLY A 157 4.06 -4.04 10.36
C GLY A 157 4.93 -4.27 9.11
N ASN A 158 5.91 -3.41 8.89
CA ASN A 158 6.89 -3.55 7.81
C ASN A 158 7.75 -4.83 7.97
N ASP A 159 8.22 -5.11 9.19
CA ASP A 159 9.04 -6.29 9.48
C ASP A 159 8.26 -7.59 9.25
N ILE A 160 6.97 -7.62 9.60
CA ILE A 160 6.08 -8.75 9.29
C ILE A 160 5.97 -8.90 7.77
N LEU A 161 5.72 -7.82 7.04
CA LEU A 161 5.59 -7.84 5.60
C LEU A 161 6.87 -8.36 4.91
N ILE A 162 8.04 -7.90 5.36
CA ILE A 162 9.34 -8.35 4.83
C ILE A 162 9.60 -9.83 5.16
N ASN A 163 9.25 -10.29 6.37
CA ASN A 163 9.51 -11.66 6.78
C ASN A 163 8.62 -12.69 6.07
N GLU A 164 7.39 -12.32 5.72
CA GLU A 164 6.46 -13.18 4.98
C GLU A 164 6.78 -13.25 3.46
N PHE A 165 7.59 -12.32 2.93
CA PHE A 165 8.04 -12.32 1.54
C PHE A 165 9.53 -12.69 1.44
N PRO A 166 9.90 -13.98 1.39
CA PRO A 166 11.29 -14.45 1.44
C PRO A 166 12.19 -13.91 0.31
N ASN A 167 11.65 -13.65 -0.87
CA ASN A 167 12.40 -13.05 -1.98
C ASN A 167 12.85 -11.61 -1.68
N TYR A 168 12.22 -10.93 -0.75
CA TYR A 168 12.59 -9.58 -0.35
C TYR A 168 13.92 -9.57 0.42
N LYS A 169 14.22 -10.61 1.20
CA LYS A 169 15.49 -10.74 1.92
C LYS A 169 16.68 -10.90 0.96
N GLU A 170 16.53 -11.72 -0.07
CA GLU A 170 17.59 -11.90 -1.07
C GLU A 170 17.90 -10.60 -1.81
N ILE A 171 16.88 -9.79 -2.09
CA ILE A 171 17.05 -8.50 -2.76
C ILE A 171 17.76 -7.49 -1.84
N ILE A 172 17.42 -7.45 -0.54
CA ILE A 172 18.11 -6.58 0.43
C ILE A 172 19.57 -7.00 0.59
N GLU A 173 19.84 -8.29 0.79
CA GLU A 173 21.21 -8.79 0.91
C GLU A 173 22.06 -8.52 -0.34
N THR A 174 21.44 -8.60 -1.51
CA THR A 174 22.12 -8.27 -2.79
C THR A 174 22.42 -6.76 -2.86
N LYS A 175 21.50 -5.91 -2.42
CA LYS A 175 21.68 -4.46 -2.38
C LYS A 175 22.79 -4.06 -1.40
N GLU A 176 22.82 -4.64 -0.21
CA GLU A 176 23.89 -4.39 0.78
C GLU A 176 25.27 -4.87 0.29
N LYS A 177 25.33 -5.93 -0.51
CA LYS A 177 26.58 -6.39 -1.12
C LYS A 177 27.08 -5.44 -2.20
N ILE A 178 26.17 -4.83 -2.96
CA ILE A 178 26.53 -3.87 -4.01
C ILE A 178 27.00 -2.53 -3.39
N GLU A 179 26.39 -2.11 -2.28
CA GLU A 179 26.73 -0.85 -1.60
C GLU A 179 28.09 -0.91 -0.85
N LYS A 180 28.62 -2.12 -0.63
CA LYS A 180 29.93 -2.35 0.02
C LYS A 180 31.11 -2.54 -0.96
N ILE A 181 30.86 -2.45 -2.27
CA ILE A 181 31.87 -2.49 -3.35
C ILE A 181 32.12 -1.08 -3.85
#